data_3cf11c0621c6d500f5eb2e954e4c9652
#
_entry.id   3cf11c0621c6d500f5eb2e954e4c9652
#
_cell.length_a   1.000
_cell.length_b   1.000
_cell.length_c   1.000
_cell.angle_alpha   90.00
_cell.angle_beta   90.00
_cell.angle_gamma   90.00
#
_symmetry.space_group_name_H-M   'P 1'
#
loop_
_entity.id
_entity.type
_entity.pdbx_description
1 polymer ?
#
loop_
_entity_poly.entity_id
_entity_poly.type
_entity_poly.pdbx_seq_one_letter_code
_entity_poly.pdbx_strand_id
1 'polypeptide(L)'
;DPAEPLYINGAEIARGEGGIFTYETELKVGKNTFTFEHKGKKTVYTVNYRYVIIKDYSPSKSQSYPSGSTIVASVTARKGSTVTATLGSDTIILTAQNNSETGETEFVGYSGVFKLPGDNAEDINLGKITYKATHNGKSETFTSEKIICKKSNVIVDYDPNATPNGGRYMNVGSGYIAEIIEYNAETFDGNVSNQSLKDGSVDWSKPTNNYLPKGTLDYCSTSLVNYKESNYVTLRAGYRVYLERKDTPNTEFKPVVRRYIGSLPDHNKIKSASVQNDGRHTVLTFDSLWKAPFYFDILPQSYTNPSKQDFTVSSVTYNYIDITFCYATVFEGEIAIPEDNPLFKSAEVICNYTNDGSAVRDYTLRLHLKKQGAFYGWDSHYNENGQLVFEFLNPKTVAENTENEYGVNLSGAKILIDVGHGGKDPGAPGLKNYHEKYANLNLAYKIKAELEKAGAEVYMTRTDDTTSSADDKLKMIKELKPDFCVAVHHDSSTNTNANGFGAFYFNAFSKRAAEYVFSQTEGASLYGKYDFNWHYYFMCRSTVCPVVLTENGYISNITDFSGIENEQKNIEKAKAVTRGIADYFRSIQ
;
A
#
# COMPACT_ATOMS: atom_id res chain seq x y z
N ASP A 1 45.93 -22.73 25.83
CA ASP A 1 46.74 -23.97 25.78
C ASP A 1 45.81 -25.18 25.81
N PRO A 2 45.76 -25.99 24.74
CA PRO A 2 44.86 -27.15 24.65
C PRO A 2 45.16 -28.26 25.64
N ALA A 3 46.36 -28.31 26.19
CA ALA A 3 46.79 -29.36 27.13
C ALA A 3 46.26 -29.16 28.56
N GLU A 4 45.76 -27.96 28.91
CA GLU A 4 45.30 -27.66 30.26
C GLU A 4 43.77 -27.70 30.33
N PRO A 5 43.18 -28.24 31.42
CA PRO A 5 41.74 -28.37 31.51
C PRO A 5 40.99 -27.01 31.51
N LEU A 6 39.81 -26.97 30.87
CA LEU A 6 38.87 -25.88 30.92
C LEU A 6 37.65 -26.31 31.72
N TYR A 7 37.26 -25.52 32.69
CA TYR A 7 36.07 -25.75 33.50
C TYR A 7 35.02 -24.70 33.20
N ILE A 8 33.76 -25.10 33.12
CA ILE A 8 32.62 -24.20 33.11
C ILE A 8 31.73 -24.55 34.30
N ASN A 9 31.54 -23.58 35.21
CA ASN A 9 30.81 -23.76 36.48
C ASN A 9 31.33 -24.94 37.31
N GLY A 10 32.64 -25.21 37.23
CA GLY A 10 33.31 -26.28 37.95
C GLY A 10 33.30 -27.64 37.26
N ALA A 11 32.61 -27.80 36.15
CA ALA A 11 32.66 -29.02 35.32
C ALA A 11 33.70 -28.87 34.20
N GLU A 12 34.52 -29.92 34.03
CA GLU A 12 35.50 -29.96 32.95
C GLU A 12 34.82 -30.12 31.59
N ILE A 13 35.28 -29.35 30.60
CA ILE A 13 34.74 -29.32 29.26
C ILE A 13 35.75 -29.89 28.25
N ALA A 14 35.30 -30.85 27.47
CA ALA A 14 36.11 -31.42 26.40
C ALA A 14 36.42 -30.35 25.33
N ARG A 15 37.63 -30.36 24.84
CA ARG A 15 38.10 -29.45 23.79
C ARG A 15 38.59 -30.24 22.59
N GLY A 16 38.32 -29.71 21.39
CA GLY A 16 38.83 -30.23 20.13
C GLY A 16 40.25 -29.73 19.85
N GLU A 17 40.73 -30.05 18.66
CA GLU A 17 42.02 -29.57 18.17
C GLU A 17 42.08 -28.03 18.18
N GLY A 18 43.24 -27.49 18.57
CA GLY A 18 43.41 -26.04 18.73
C GLY A 18 42.75 -25.42 19.97
N GLY A 19 42.16 -26.24 20.87
CA GLY A 19 41.56 -25.77 22.13
C GLY A 19 40.16 -25.17 21.97
N ILE A 20 39.51 -25.37 20.82
CA ILE A 20 38.14 -24.94 20.57
C ILE A 20 37.16 -25.83 21.35
N PHE A 21 36.11 -25.23 21.95
CA PHE A 21 35.08 -25.97 22.63
C PHE A 21 33.70 -25.41 22.29
N THR A 22 32.67 -26.23 22.42
CA THR A 22 31.27 -25.85 22.39
C THR A 22 30.63 -26.24 23.71
N TYR A 23 29.83 -25.36 24.28
CA TYR A 23 29.08 -25.61 25.51
C TYR A 23 27.63 -25.30 25.27
N GLU A 24 26.78 -26.29 25.27
CA GLU A 24 25.35 -26.17 25.13
C GLU A 24 24.68 -26.32 26.49
N THR A 25 23.76 -25.46 26.82
CA THR A 25 23.02 -25.48 28.07
C THR A 25 21.69 -24.77 27.95
N GLU A 26 20.71 -25.22 28.71
CA GLU A 26 19.45 -24.52 28.84
C GLU A 26 19.57 -23.29 29.74
N LEU A 27 19.08 -22.15 29.25
CA LEU A 27 19.04 -20.93 30.03
C LEU A 27 17.77 -20.85 30.89
N LYS A 28 17.93 -20.52 32.16
CA LYS A 28 16.82 -20.17 33.04
C LYS A 28 16.43 -18.71 32.84
N VAL A 29 15.13 -18.41 32.93
CA VAL A 29 14.65 -17.03 32.89
C VAL A 29 15.34 -16.19 33.97
N GLY A 30 15.84 -15.03 33.56
CA GLY A 30 16.64 -14.16 34.43
C GLY A 30 18.14 -14.27 34.20
N LYS A 31 18.89 -14.02 35.21
CA LYS A 31 20.37 -13.97 35.19
C LYS A 31 20.96 -15.38 35.19
N ASN A 32 21.64 -15.77 34.12
CA ASN A 32 22.45 -16.99 34.01
C ASN A 32 23.91 -16.58 34.07
N THR A 33 24.67 -17.17 34.96
CA THR A 33 26.10 -16.86 35.16
C THR A 33 26.94 -18.08 34.85
N PHE A 34 27.93 -17.91 34.00
CA PHE A 34 28.87 -18.95 33.57
C PHE A 34 30.26 -18.53 33.99
N THR A 35 30.87 -19.32 34.85
CA THR A 35 32.24 -19.10 35.31
C THR A 35 33.17 -20.04 34.53
N PHE A 36 33.99 -19.47 33.68
CA PHE A 36 35.04 -20.16 32.95
C PHE A 36 36.32 -20.13 33.74
N GLU A 37 36.93 -21.27 33.93
CA GLU A 37 38.21 -21.37 34.63
C GLU A 37 39.23 -22.13 33.78
N HIS A 38 40.38 -21.52 33.52
CA HIS A 38 41.47 -22.08 32.78
C HIS A 38 42.80 -21.58 33.36
N LYS A 39 43.72 -22.50 33.67
CA LYS A 39 45.04 -22.18 34.29
C LYS A 39 44.90 -21.30 35.55
N GLY A 40 43.92 -21.58 36.39
CA GLY A 40 43.67 -20.82 37.61
C GLY A 40 43.07 -19.41 37.42
N LYS A 41 42.88 -18.99 36.15
CA LYS A 41 42.18 -17.72 35.84
C LYS A 41 40.69 -17.97 35.66
N LYS A 42 39.88 -17.13 36.31
CA LYS A 42 38.44 -17.19 36.24
C LYS A 42 37.90 -15.99 35.43
N THR A 43 37.00 -16.27 34.51
CA THR A 43 36.25 -15.26 33.74
C THR A 43 34.76 -15.56 33.88
N VAL A 44 33.98 -14.55 34.23
CA VAL A 44 32.53 -14.73 34.44
C VAL A 44 31.76 -14.02 33.33
N TYR A 45 30.94 -14.79 32.64
CA TYR A 45 29.95 -14.25 31.67
C TYR A 45 28.56 -14.33 32.28
N THR A 46 27.77 -13.28 32.00
CA THR A 46 26.37 -13.23 32.42
C THR A 46 25.50 -13.11 31.21
N VAL A 47 24.52 -14.00 31.09
CA VAL A 47 23.47 -13.96 30.07
C VAL A 47 22.15 -13.73 30.77
N ASN A 48 21.48 -12.61 30.47
CA ASN A 48 20.13 -12.36 30.97
C ASN A 48 19.12 -12.89 29.94
N TYR A 49 18.46 -14.01 30.28
CA TYR A 49 17.41 -14.57 29.43
C TYR A 49 16.05 -14.02 29.87
N ARG A 50 15.38 -13.31 28.96
CA ARG A 50 14.02 -12.82 29.18
C ARG A 50 13.03 -13.71 28.43
N TYR A 51 12.06 -14.25 29.15
CA TYR A 51 10.96 -14.99 28.52
C TYR A 51 9.95 -13.98 27.96
N VAL A 52 10.07 -13.66 26.68
CA VAL A 52 9.17 -12.72 26.00
C VAL A 52 7.91 -13.47 25.59
N ILE A 53 6.75 -12.94 25.93
CA ILE A 53 5.44 -13.47 25.54
C ILE A 53 4.86 -12.63 24.40
N ILE A 54 4.96 -11.30 24.50
CA ILE A 54 4.52 -10.35 23.48
C ILE A 54 5.76 -9.77 22.77
N LYS A 55 5.84 -9.94 21.47
CA LYS A 55 6.91 -9.39 20.62
C LYS A 55 6.54 -8.02 20.07
N ASP A 56 5.28 -7.82 19.70
CA ASP A 56 4.78 -6.59 19.10
C ASP A 56 3.27 -6.44 19.34
N TYR A 57 2.76 -5.19 19.26
CA TYR A 57 1.34 -4.89 19.42
C TYR A 57 0.95 -3.59 18.70
N SER A 58 -0.28 -3.52 18.21
CA SER A 58 -0.81 -2.36 17.48
C SER A 58 -2.31 -2.18 17.76
N PRO A 59 -2.78 -0.91 17.85
CA PRO A 59 -2.01 0.34 17.86
C PRO A 59 -1.19 0.50 19.14
N SER A 60 0.03 1.02 19.01
CA SER A 60 0.92 1.31 20.15
C SER A 60 1.04 2.80 20.45
N LYS A 61 0.85 3.65 19.42
CA LYS A 61 0.96 5.11 19.49
C LYS A 61 -0.41 5.78 19.59
N SER A 62 -0.42 7.08 19.89
CA SER A 62 -1.64 7.89 19.88
C SER A 62 -2.26 7.91 18.48
N GLN A 63 -3.55 7.58 18.44
CA GLN A 63 -4.32 7.55 17.20
C GLN A 63 -5.73 8.10 17.39
N SER A 64 -6.26 8.70 16.32
CA SER A 64 -7.65 9.14 16.25
C SER A 64 -8.39 8.32 15.21
N TYR A 65 -9.58 7.89 15.54
CA TYR A 65 -10.44 7.09 14.69
C TYR A 65 -11.78 7.81 14.46
N PRO A 66 -12.36 7.71 13.26
CA PRO A 66 -13.70 8.25 13.01
C PRO A 66 -14.76 7.62 13.91
N SER A 67 -15.79 8.38 14.23
CA SER A 67 -17.00 7.88 14.88
C SER A 67 -17.59 6.71 14.10
N GLY A 68 -18.10 5.70 14.80
CA GLY A 68 -18.70 4.50 14.21
C GLY A 68 -17.73 3.53 13.52
N SER A 69 -16.42 3.86 13.46
CA SER A 69 -15.41 2.99 12.89
C SER A 69 -15.03 1.85 13.83
N THR A 70 -14.09 1.03 13.40
CA THR A 70 -13.55 -0.06 14.21
C THR A 70 -12.05 0.10 14.42
N ILE A 71 -11.55 -0.35 15.57
CA ILE A 71 -10.12 -0.47 15.85
C ILE A 71 -9.73 -1.94 15.78
N VAL A 72 -8.80 -2.28 14.92
CA VAL A 72 -8.17 -3.60 14.94
C VAL A 72 -7.05 -3.58 15.98
N ALA A 73 -7.25 -4.34 17.04
CA ALA A 73 -6.21 -4.60 18.02
C ALA A 73 -5.45 -5.85 17.62
N SER A 74 -4.14 -5.76 17.46
CA SER A 74 -3.29 -6.88 17.07
C SER A 74 -2.09 -7.05 18.01
N VAL A 75 -1.69 -8.29 18.22
CA VAL A 75 -0.55 -8.66 19.06
C VAL A 75 0.20 -9.81 18.42
N THR A 76 1.50 -9.69 18.28
CA THR A 76 2.37 -10.82 17.96
C THR A 76 2.84 -11.45 19.28
N ALA A 77 2.32 -12.63 19.59
CA ALA A 77 2.60 -13.33 20.85
C ALA A 77 2.99 -14.79 20.62
N ARG A 78 3.55 -15.42 21.66
CA ARG A 78 3.89 -16.85 21.60
C ARG A 78 2.69 -17.68 21.20
N LYS A 79 2.92 -18.66 20.33
CA LYS A 79 1.90 -19.61 19.87
C LYS A 79 1.27 -20.31 21.09
N GLY A 80 -0.06 -20.39 21.10
CA GLY A 80 -0.82 -20.98 22.23
C GLY A 80 -1.07 -20.02 23.39
N SER A 81 -0.75 -18.73 23.26
CA SER A 81 -1.11 -17.72 24.26
C SER A 81 -2.61 -17.45 24.27
N THR A 82 -3.15 -17.13 25.44
CA THR A 82 -4.43 -16.43 25.56
C THR A 82 -4.17 -14.95 25.52
N VAL A 83 -4.72 -14.23 24.54
CA VAL A 83 -4.46 -12.80 24.31
C VAL A 83 -5.75 -12.01 24.42
N THR A 84 -5.71 -10.92 25.16
CA THR A 84 -6.84 -9.99 25.32
C THR A 84 -6.39 -8.55 25.08
N ALA A 85 -7.31 -7.72 24.60
CA ALA A 85 -7.15 -6.29 24.57
C ALA A 85 -8.32 -5.61 25.29
N THR A 86 -8.03 -4.57 26.07
CA THR A 86 -9.03 -3.81 26.82
C THR A 86 -8.93 -2.34 26.45
N LEU A 87 -10.06 -1.72 26.09
CA LEU A 87 -10.20 -0.29 25.81
C LEU A 87 -11.39 0.25 26.62
N GLY A 88 -11.11 1.15 27.57
CA GLY A 88 -12.13 1.60 28.53
C GLY A 88 -12.69 0.43 29.35
N SER A 89 -14.01 0.21 29.26
CA SER A 89 -14.69 -0.93 29.90
C SER A 89 -14.70 -2.21 29.06
N ASP A 90 -14.40 -2.11 27.77
CA ASP A 90 -14.56 -3.20 26.84
C ASP A 90 -13.30 -4.06 26.74
N THR A 91 -13.48 -5.35 26.93
CA THR A 91 -12.39 -6.33 26.76
C THR A 91 -12.77 -7.34 25.68
N ILE A 92 -11.88 -7.50 24.71
CA ILE A 92 -12.01 -8.47 23.63
C ILE A 92 -10.92 -9.55 23.73
N ILE A 93 -11.28 -10.76 23.29
CA ILE A 93 -10.30 -11.84 23.10
C ILE A 93 -9.75 -11.71 21.70
N LEU A 94 -8.42 -11.70 21.57
CA LEU A 94 -7.76 -11.71 20.26
C LEU A 94 -7.60 -13.16 19.81
N THR A 95 -8.04 -13.45 18.59
CA THR A 95 -7.94 -14.79 17.99
C THR A 95 -6.64 -14.91 17.18
N ALA A 96 -6.01 -16.08 17.28
CA ALA A 96 -4.84 -16.37 16.45
C ALA A 96 -5.23 -16.31 14.98
N GLN A 97 -4.43 -15.61 14.20
CA GLN A 97 -4.55 -15.62 12.75
C GLN A 97 -3.99 -16.96 12.27
N ASN A 98 -4.79 -17.70 11.51
CA ASN A 98 -4.33 -18.93 10.87
C ASN A 98 -3.34 -18.56 9.75
N ASN A 99 -2.09 -18.41 10.13
CA ASN A 99 -1.04 -18.60 9.14
C ASN A 99 -0.94 -20.12 8.96
N SER A 100 -1.52 -20.61 7.88
CA SER A 100 -1.38 -21.97 7.42
C SER A 100 0.06 -22.19 6.98
N GLU A 101 0.98 -22.32 7.93
CA GLU A 101 2.35 -22.64 7.63
C GLU A 101 2.87 -23.73 8.54
N THR A 102 3.26 -24.78 7.91
CA THR A 102 4.13 -25.86 8.32
C THR A 102 5.54 -25.34 8.66
N GLY A 103 5.62 -24.44 9.60
CA GLY A 103 6.86 -23.96 10.20
C GLY A 103 6.64 -23.73 11.69
N GLU A 104 7.54 -24.23 12.53
CA GLU A 104 7.55 -23.98 13.97
C GLU A 104 7.83 -22.49 14.26
N THR A 105 6.88 -21.61 13.97
CA THR A 105 6.98 -20.22 14.39
C THR A 105 6.64 -20.13 15.87
N GLU A 106 7.60 -19.74 16.67
CA GLU A 106 7.47 -19.55 18.11
C GLU A 106 6.43 -18.46 18.46
N PHE A 107 6.21 -17.48 17.54
CA PHE A 107 5.30 -16.36 17.66
C PHE A 107 4.30 -16.33 16.51
N VAL A 108 3.04 -16.03 16.84
CA VAL A 108 1.95 -15.89 15.87
C VAL A 108 1.18 -14.60 16.11
N GLY A 109 0.52 -14.08 15.08
CA GLY A 109 -0.35 -12.91 15.16
C GLY A 109 -1.69 -13.28 15.80
N TYR A 110 -2.18 -12.40 16.67
CA TYR A 110 -3.51 -12.45 17.25
C TYR A 110 -4.21 -11.12 16.93
N SER A 111 -5.48 -11.14 16.56
CA SER A 111 -6.24 -9.93 16.32
C SER A 111 -7.69 -9.99 16.77
N GLY A 112 -8.28 -8.83 17.00
CA GLY A 112 -9.67 -8.62 17.35
C GLY A 112 -10.07 -7.17 17.09
N VAL A 113 -11.36 -6.87 17.21
CA VAL A 113 -11.91 -5.59 16.76
C VAL A 113 -12.74 -4.95 17.87
N PHE A 114 -12.44 -3.69 18.20
CA PHE A 114 -13.32 -2.81 18.97
C PHE A 114 -14.23 -2.02 18.04
N LYS A 115 -15.52 -1.95 18.35
CA LYS A 115 -16.45 -1.03 17.70
C LYS A 115 -16.48 0.28 18.45
N LEU A 116 -16.38 1.39 17.71
CA LEU A 116 -16.40 2.73 18.30
C LEU A 116 -17.82 3.29 18.32
N PRO A 117 -18.09 4.24 19.25
CA PRO A 117 -19.37 4.98 19.26
C PRO A 117 -19.64 5.63 17.89
N GLY A 118 -20.89 5.60 17.44
CA GLY A 118 -21.32 6.07 16.10
C GLY A 118 -21.97 7.44 16.08
N ASP A 119 -22.46 7.94 17.22
CA ASP A 119 -23.30 9.16 17.27
C ASP A 119 -22.80 10.17 18.31
N ASN A 120 -21.50 10.28 18.49
CA ASN A 120 -20.92 11.19 19.48
C ASN A 120 -20.82 12.63 18.95
N ALA A 121 -21.41 13.58 19.68
CA ALA A 121 -21.40 15.00 19.35
C ALA A 121 -20.02 15.67 19.52
N GLU A 122 -19.14 15.07 20.33
CA GLU A 122 -17.81 15.59 20.66
C GLU A 122 -16.76 14.50 20.50
N ASP A 123 -15.50 14.89 20.41
CA ASP A 123 -14.39 13.95 20.44
C ASP A 123 -14.36 13.19 21.79
N ILE A 124 -14.37 11.87 21.74
CA ILE A 124 -14.31 11.01 22.93
C ILE A 124 -12.88 10.52 23.12
N ASN A 125 -12.31 10.82 24.27
CA ASN A 125 -11.07 10.19 24.69
C ASN A 125 -11.37 8.80 25.25
N LEU A 126 -11.04 7.77 24.50
CA LEU A 126 -11.28 6.37 24.87
C LEU A 126 -10.21 5.80 25.83
N GLY A 127 -9.17 6.60 26.12
CA GLY A 127 -8.06 6.14 26.95
C GLY A 127 -6.99 5.40 26.17
N LYS A 128 -6.51 4.30 26.70
CA LYS A 128 -5.42 3.50 26.15
C LYS A 128 -5.88 2.05 25.97
N ILE A 129 -5.38 1.37 24.95
CA ILE A 129 -5.60 -0.05 24.82
C ILE A 129 -4.56 -0.79 25.66
N THR A 130 -5.04 -1.66 26.55
CA THR A 130 -4.17 -2.55 27.34
C THR A 130 -4.19 -3.94 26.73
N TYR A 131 -3.05 -4.40 26.25
CA TYR A 131 -2.83 -5.73 25.68
C TYR A 131 -2.26 -6.64 26.76
N LYS A 132 -2.85 -7.82 26.92
CA LYS A 132 -2.35 -8.83 27.85
C LYS A 132 -2.27 -10.17 27.15
N ALA A 133 -1.12 -10.81 27.20
CA ALA A 133 -0.94 -12.19 26.76
C ALA A 133 -0.49 -13.08 27.91
N THR A 134 -1.08 -14.27 28.00
CA THR A 134 -0.73 -15.28 29.01
C THR A 134 -0.30 -16.56 28.29
N HIS A 135 0.90 -17.03 28.62
CA HIS A 135 1.49 -18.25 28.08
C HIS A 135 2.18 -19.04 29.20
N ASN A 136 1.84 -20.33 29.35
CA ASN A 136 2.39 -21.22 30.37
C ASN A 136 2.36 -20.61 31.80
N GLY A 137 1.20 -20.05 32.19
CA GLY A 137 0.98 -19.44 33.50
C GLY A 137 1.70 -18.10 33.75
N LYS A 138 2.46 -17.58 32.80
CA LYS A 138 3.08 -16.25 32.85
C LYS A 138 2.31 -15.26 32.01
N SER A 139 2.26 -14.00 32.46
CA SER A 139 1.59 -12.94 31.70
C SER A 139 2.53 -11.79 31.40
N GLU A 140 2.35 -11.17 30.25
CA GLU A 140 2.99 -9.92 29.87
C GLU A 140 1.90 -8.92 29.43
N THR A 141 2.10 -7.65 29.75
CA THR A 141 1.10 -6.60 29.51
C THR A 141 1.79 -5.37 28.93
N PHE A 142 1.21 -4.81 27.86
CA PHE A 142 1.61 -3.56 27.24
C PHE A 142 0.41 -2.64 27.08
N THR A 143 0.68 -1.33 26.99
CA THR A 143 -0.37 -0.32 26.85
C THR A 143 -0.04 0.60 25.71
N SER A 144 -1.03 0.89 24.86
CA SER A 144 -0.89 1.90 23.81
C SER A 144 -0.77 3.31 24.40
N GLU A 145 -0.50 4.27 23.54
CA GLU A 145 -0.77 5.67 23.85
C GLU A 145 -2.27 5.96 23.70
N LYS A 146 -2.65 7.23 23.76
CA LYS A 146 -4.03 7.70 23.79
C LYS A 146 -4.79 7.39 22.49
N ILE A 147 -6.00 6.87 22.63
CA ILE A 147 -6.95 6.62 21.55
C ILE A 147 -8.10 7.63 21.64
N ILE A 148 -8.42 8.26 20.52
CA ILE A 148 -9.50 9.24 20.42
C ILE A 148 -10.51 8.76 19.38
N CYS A 149 -11.79 8.72 19.73
CA CYS A 149 -12.88 8.64 18.78
C CYS A 149 -13.30 10.05 18.40
N LYS A 150 -13.21 10.38 17.12
CA LYS A 150 -13.66 11.68 16.61
C LYS A 150 -15.18 11.79 16.69
N LYS A 151 -15.70 13.00 16.87
CA LYS A 151 -17.15 13.25 16.85
C LYS A 151 -17.78 12.75 15.56
N SER A 152 -19.00 12.28 15.61
CA SER A 152 -19.82 12.00 14.43
C SER A 152 -20.09 13.32 13.70
N ASN A 153 -20.03 13.32 12.40
CA ASN A 153 -20.04 14.52 11.57
C ASN A 153 -18.81 15.40 11.84
N VAL A 154 -17.62 14.88 11.58
CA VAL A 154 -16.45 15.72 11.43
C VAL A 154 -16.73 16.61 10.21
N ILE A 155 -17.40 17.72 10.46
CA ILE A 155 -17.24 18.91 9.65
C ILE A 155 -15.75 19.19 9.77
N VAL A 156 -15.00 18.84 8.73
CA VAL A 156 -13.59 19.22 8.68
C VAL A 156 -13.62 20.74 8.64
N ASP A 157 -13.26 21.37 9.75
CA ASP A 157 -13.18 22.81 9.85
C ASP A 157 -12.30 23.32 8.71
N TYR A 158 -12.94 23.89 7.72
CA TYR A 158 -12.27 24.50 6.58
C TYR A 158 -12.01 25.96 6.91
N ASP A 159 -10.77 26.29 7.20
CA ASP A 159 -10.28 27.65 7.16
C ASP A 159 -9.65 27.89 5.78
N PRO A 160 -10.24 28.75 4.92
CA PRO A 160 -9.65 29.08 3.63
C PRO A 160 -8.27 29.75 3.76
N ASN A 161 -7.92 30.21 4.97
CA ASN A 161 -6.63 30.83 5.31
C ASN A 161 -5.76 29.95 6.20
N ALA A 162 -6.28 28.83 6.72
CA ALA A 162 -5.49 27.90 7.52
C ALA A 162 -4.69 26.96 6.64
N THR A 163 -3.44 26.80 6.98
CA THR A 163 -2.58 25.77 6.43
C THR A 163 -3.02 24.37 6.89
N PRO A 164 -2.78 23.36 6.12
CA PRO A 164 -3.69 22.29 5.81
C PRO A 164 -3.49 21.06 6.67
N ASN A 165 -4.34 20.92 7.63
CA ASN A 165 -4.83 19.60 7.99
C ASN A 165 -6.35 19.47 7.76
N GLY A 166 -6.94 20.37 6.99
CA GLY A 166 -8.34 20.40 6.66
C GLY A 166 -8.72 21.31 5.51
N GLY A 167 -7.90 22.30 5.19
CA GLY A 167 -8.17 23.24 4.10
C GLY A 167 -7.53 22.77 2.79
N ARG A 168 -8.25 22.01 1.99
CA ARG A 168 -7.77 21.58 0.68
C ARG A 168 -7.81 22.70 -0.36
N TYR A 169 -8.73 23.66 -0.22
CA TYR A 169 -8.83 24.79 -1.13
C TYR A 169 -7.73 25.83 -0.90
N MET A 170 -7.18 26.34 -2.00
CA MET A 170 -6.11 27.33 -1.98
C MET A 170 -6.51 28.63 -2.65
N ASN A 171 -5.98 29.74 -2.15
CA ASN A 171 -6.12 31.01 -2.84
C ASN A 171 -5.09 31.07 -3.99
N VAL A 172 -5.57 30.89 -5.21
CA VAL A 172 -4.74 30.89 -6.43
C VAL A 172 -4.90 32.16 -7.26
N GLY A 173 -5.66 33.13 -6.77
CA GLY A 173 -6.08 34.30 -7.55
C GLY A 173 -7.26 33.97 -8.47
N SER A 174 -7.67 34.94 -9.26
CA SER A 174 -8.77 34.79 -10.22
C SER A 174 -8.28 35.03 -11.65
N GLY A 175 -8.96 34.39 -12.61
CA GLY A 175 -8.81 34.66 -14.03
C GLY A 175 -8.00 33.64 -14.83
N TYR A 176 -7.23 32.74 -14.22
CA TYR A 176 -6.62 31.64 -14.93
C TYR A 176 -7.33 30.33 -14.63
N ILE A 177 -7.67 29.61 -15.70
CA ILE A 177 -8.26 28.27 -15.65
C ILE A 177 -7.21 27.27 -16.10
N ALA A 178 -7.08 26.17 -15.37
CA ALA A 178 -6.41 24.95 -15.75
C ALA A 178 -7.44 23.96 -16.29
N GLU A 179 -7.19 23.40 -17.46
CA GLU A 179 -7.93 22.27 -18.02
C GLU A 179 -6.99 21.08 -18.13
N ILE A 180 -7.37 19.96 -17.54
CA ILE A 180 -6.64 18.72 -17.68
C ILE A 180 -6.85 18.20 -19.11
N ILE A 181 -5.77 18.08 -19.87
CA ILE A 181 -5.83 17.64 -21.29
C ILE A 181 -5.25 16.25 -21.50
N GLU A 182 -4.54 15.72 -20.52
CA GLU A 182 -4.05 14.36 -20.51
C GLU A 182 -5.01 13.42 -19.78
N TYR A 183 -4.93 12.17 -20.11
CA TYR A 183 -5.72 11.11 -19.49
C TYR A 183 -5.26 10.88 -18.05
N ASN A 184 -6.08 11.25 -17.07
CA ASN A 184 -5.83 11.14 -15.63
C ASN A 184 -4.51 11.79 -15.16
N ALA A 185 -4.57 13.09 -14.97
CA ALA A 185 -3.44 13.82 -14.40
C ALA A 185 -3.20 13.44 -12.94
N GLU A 186 -1.99 13.00 -12.66
CA GLU A 186 -1.53 12.74 -11.29
C GLU A 186 -1.53 14.05 -10.48
N THR A 187 -1.98 13.95 -9.24
CA THR A 187 -2.07 15.10 -8.35
C THR A 187 -1.14 14.97 -7.16
N PHE A 188 -0.62 16.12 -6.72
CA PHE A 188 0.23 16.27 -5.55
C PHE A 188 -0.39 17.26 -4.57
N ASP A 189 0.01 17.19 -3.30
CA ASP A 189 -0.44 18.15 -2.29
C ASP A 189 0.06 19.56 -2.65
N GLY A 190 -0.87 20.47 -2.90
CA GLY A 190 -0.59 21.86 -3.22
C GLY A 190 0.07 22.66 -2.09
N ASN A 191 0.02 22.15 -0.87
CA ASN A 191 0.54 22.79 0.33
C ASN A 191 2.04 22.51 0.60
N VAL A 192 2.68 21.64 -0.18
CA VAL A 192 4.13 21.48 -0.12
C VAL A 192 4.79 22.81 -0.48
N SER A 193 5.68 23.31 0.40
CA SER A 193 6.32 24.60 0.19
C SER A 193 7.17 24.63 -1.08
N ASN A 194 7.24 25.77 -1.74
CA ASN A 194 8.12 25.95 -2.90
C ASN A 194 9.60 25.75 -2.55
N GLN A 195 9.98 25.96 -1.28
CA GLN A 195 11.34 25.72 -0.81
C GLN A 195 11.65 24.23 -0.72
N SER A 196 10.73 23.44 -0.18
CA SER A 196 10.86 21.97 -0.14
C SER A 196 11.00 21.37 -1.54
N LEU A 197 10.37 21.99 -2.54
CA LEU A 197 10.51 21.58 -3.94
C LEU A 197 11.89 21.93 -4.50
N LYS A 198 12.46 23.09 -4.13
CA LYS A 198 13.74 23.60 -4.67
C LYS A 198 14.95 22.87 -4.10
N ASP A 199 14.95 22.54 -2.82
CA ASP A 199 16.07 21.88 -2.15
C ASP A 199 16.06 20.33 -2.29
N GLY A 200 15.14 19.80 -3.09
CA GLY A 200 15.02 18.36 -3.32
C GLY A 200 14.39 17.59 -2.18
N SER A 201 13.92 18.30 -1.15
CA SER A 201 13.16 17.71 -0.03
C SER A 201 11.68 17.57 -0.36
N VAL A 202 11.30 17.43 -1.65
CA VAL A 202 9.94 17.05 -1.99
C VAL A 202 9.67 15.75 -1.28
N ASP A 203 8.82 15.89 -0.34
CA ASP A 203 8.26 14.76 0.32
C ASP A 203 7.29 14.06 -0.65
N TRP A 204 7.82 13.14 -1.46
CA TRP A 204 7.02 12.20 -2.25
C TRP A 204 6.10 11.36 -1.38
N SER A 205 6.19 11.55 -0.08
CA SER A 205 5.37 10.95 0.93
C SER A 205 3.96 11.53 1.01
N LYS A 206 3.63 12.54 0.20
CA LYS A 206 2.28 13.12 0.13
C LYS A 206 1.66 13.07 -1.28
N PRO A 207 1.77 11.95 -2.03
CA PRO A 207 0.92 11.77 -3.18
C PRO A 207 -0.51 11.73 -2.68
N THR A 208 -1.40 12.40 -3.38
CA THR A 208 -2.80 12.45 -2.96
C THR A 208 -3.56 11.17 -3.28
N ASN A 209 -2.96 10.23 -4.05
CA ASN A 209 -3.62 9.07 -4.65
C ASN A 209 -4.84 9.42 -5.50
N ASN A 210 -4.97 10.69 -5.87
CA ASN A 210 -6.00 11.18 -6.75
C ASN A 210 -5.45 11.38 -8.16
N TYR A 211 -6.27 11.07 -9.14
CA TYR A 211 -6.04 11.38 -10.52
C TYR A 211 -7.24 12.17 -11.05
N LEU A 212 -6.97 13.32 -11.65
CA LEU A 212 -8.03 14.12 -12.25
C LEU A 212 -8.23 13.69 -13.71
N PRO A 213 -9.46 13.34 -14.11
CA PRO A 213 -9.74 12.92 -15.47
C PRO A 213 -9.60 14.07 -16.47
N LYS A 214 -9.28 13.71 -17.72
CA LYS A 214 -9.23 14.64 -18.84
C LYS A 214 -10.53 15.43 -18.95
N GLY A 215 -10.41 16.74 -19.09
CA GLY A 215 -11.54 17.68 -19.15
C GLY A 215 -11.89 18.30 -17.80
N THR A 216 -11.26 17.89 -16.70
CA THR A 216 -11.41 18.57 -15.41
C THR A 216 -10.93 20.01 -15.52
N LEU A 217 -11.70 20.93 -14.98
CA LEU A 217 -11.44 22.37 -14.96
C LEU A 217 -11.25 22.85 -13.53
N ASP A 218 -10.35 23.80 -13.30
CA ASP A 218 -10.27 24.51 -12.03
C ASP A 218 -9.60 25.88 -12.20
N TYR A 219 -9.78 26.79 -11.27
CA TYR A 219 -8.91 27.95 -11.17
C TYR A 219 -7.50 27.52 -10.77
N CYS A 220 -6.50 28.18 -11.31
CA CYS A 220 -5.11 27.84 -11.01
C CYS A 220 -4.23 29.06 -10.77
N SER A 221 -3.09 28.82 -10.11
CA SER A 221 -2.10 29.85 -9.81
C SER A 221 -1.53 30.48 -11.08
N THR A 222 -1.24 31.78 -11.02
CA THR A 222 -0.49 32.50 -12.05
C THR A 222 0.97 32.08 -12.07
N SER A 223 1.54 31.84 -10.89
CA SER A 223 2.92 31.39 -10.72
C SER A 223 3.07 29.90 -10.97
N LEU A 224 4.14 29.51 -11.64
CA LEU A 224 4.53 28.13 -11.82
C LEU A 224 5.50 27.71 -10.73
N VAL A 225 5.44 26.44 -10.38
CA VAL A 225 6.43 25.80 -9.52
C VAL A 225 7.30 24.92 -10.41
N ASN A 226 8.60 25.19 -10.43
CA ASN A 226 9.56 24.36 -11.18
C ASN A 226 10.25 23.39 -10.23
N TYR A 227 10.27 22.11 -10.61
CA TYR A 227 10.96 21.06 -9.88
C TYR A 227 11.43 19.96 -10.81
N LYS A 228 12.71 19.55 -10.70
CA LYS A 228 13.31 18.48 -11.52
C LYS A 228 12.94 18.57 -13.00
N GLU A 229 13.18 19.74 -13.59
CA GLU A 229 12.89 20.02 -15.01
C GLU A 229 11.40 20.02 -15.39
N SER A 230 10.47 19.83 -14.45
CA SER A 230 9.03 19.89 -14.70
C SER A 230 8.42 21.14 -14.10
N ASN A 231 7.40 21.65 -14.77
CA ASN A 231 6.60 22.78 -14.30
C ASN A 231 5.26 22.30 -13.77
N TYR A 232 4.82 22.89 -12.66
CA TYR A 232 3.55 22.58 -12.00
C TYR A 232 2.70 23.83 -11.86
N VAL A 233 1.39 23.63 -11.86
CA VAL A 233 0.39 24.63 -11.45
C VAL A 233 -0.30 24.15 -10.19
N THR A 234 -0.69 25.12 -9.34
CA THR A 234 -1.52 24.86 -8.16
C THR A 234 -2.96 25.16 -8.51
N LEU A 235 -3.84 24.20 -8.30
CA LEU A 235 -5.29 24.31 -8.48
C LEU A 235 -5.94 24.91 -7.22
N ARG A 236 -7.07 25.59 -7.38
CA ARG A 236 -7.88 26.08 -6.26
C ARG A 236 -8.36 24.95 -5.35
N ALA A 237 -8.64 23.79 -5.89
CA ALA A 237 -8.93 22.58 -5.14
C ALA A 237 -7.76 22.07 -4.28
N GLY A 238 -6.64 22.78 -4.18
CA GLY A 238 -5.52 22.41 -3.33
C GLY A 238 -4.59 21.34 -3.91
N TYR A 239 -4.75 21.00 -5.17
CA TYR A 239 -3.84 20.10 -5.88
C TYR A 239 -2.73 20.86 -6.59
N ARG A 240 -1.57 20.23 -6.70
CA ARG A 240 -0.59 20.50 -7.74
C ARG A 240 -0.70 19.47 -8.83
N VAL A 241 -0.62 19.92 -10.06
CA VAL A 241 -0.59 19.08 -11.24
C VAL A 241 0.55 19.52 -12.16
N TYR A 242 1.10 18.59 -12.92
CA TYR A 242 2.06 18.95 -13.95
C TYR A 242 1.42 19.90 -14.95
N LEU A 243 2.10 21.01 -15.26
CA LEU A 243 1.78 21.76 -16.48
C LEU A 243 2.20 20.94 -17.70
N GLU A 244 3.42 20.41 -17.62
CA GLU A 244 4.01 19.50 -18.58
C GLU A 244 4.83 18.44 -17.83
N ARG A 245 4.83 17.23 -18.32
CA ARG A 245 5.52 16.08 -17.73
C ARG A 245 6.56 15.54 -18.70
N LYS A 246 7.75 15.25 -18.19
CA LYS A 246 8.78 14.57 -18.96
C LYS A 246 8.40 13.11 -19.16
N ASP A 247 8.29 12.68 -20.39
CA ASP A 247 8.06 11.28 -20.74
C ASP A 247 9.36 10.48 -20.64
N THR A 248 9.38 9.46 -19.84
CA THR A 248 10.53 8.57 -19.69
C THR A 248 10.27 7.24 -20.41
N PRO A 249 11.25 6.70 -21.14
CA PRO A 249 12.64 7.16 -21.32
C PRO A 249 12.84 8.21 -22.43
N ASN A 250 11.77 8.70 -23.03
CA ASN A 250 11.83 9.60 -24.20
C ASN A 250 12.25 10.96 -23.70
N THR A 251 12.70 11.67 -23.24
CA THR A 251 13.12 13.02 -22.85
C THR A 251 12.21 14.15 -23.36
N GLU A 252 11.10 13.82 -24.00
CA GLU A 252 10.14 14.81 -24.48
C GLU A 252 9.20 15.26 -23.35
N PHE A 253 8.84 16.54 -23.36
CA PHE A 253 7.85 17.08 -22.46
C PHE A 253 6.46 16.99 -23.10
N LYS A 254 5.51 16.42 -22.38
CA LYS A 254 4.11 16.34 -22.78
C LYS A 254 3.26 17.29 -21.93
N PRO A 255 2.41 18.11 -22.53
CA PRO A 255 1.52 18.98 -21.79
C PRO A 255 0.44 18.15 -21.09
N VAL A 256 0.26 18.38 -19.79
CA VAL A 256 -0.76 17.75 -18.95
C VAL A 256 -1.93 18.71 -18.72
N VAL A 257 -1.62 20.00 -18.61
CA VAL A 257 -2.59 21.06 -18.35
C VAL A 257 -2.51 22.13 -19.43
N ARG A 258 -3.67 22.54 -19.94
CA ARG A 258 -3.85 23.75 -20.73
C ARG A 258 -4.30 24.88 -19.82
N ARG A 259 -3.60 26.01 -19.84
CA ARG A 259 -3.97 27.22 -19.09
C ARG A 259 -4.52 28.28 -20.03
N TYR A 260 -5.60 28.93 -19.61
CA TYR A 260 -6.18 30.06 -20.33
C TYR A 260 -6.89 31.03 -19.37
N ILE A 261 -7.17 32.26 -19.84
CA ILE A 261 -7.92 33.26 -19.08
C ILE A 261 -9.39 32.99 -19.29
N GLY A 262 -10.16 32.96 -18.20
CA GLY A 262 -11.59 32.70 -18.23
C GLY A 262 -12.23 32.77 -16.85
N SER A 263 -13.50 32.39 -16.77
CA SER A 263 -14.24 32.28 -15.53
C SER A 263 -15.00 30.96 -15.47
N LEU A 264 -15.06 30.39 -14.28
CA LEU A 264 -15.87 29.21 -13.94
C LEU A 264 -17.06 29.67 -13.09
N PRO A 265 -18.14 28.89 -13.02
CA PRO A 265 -19.20 29.14 -12.06
C PRO A 265 -18.66 29.17 -10.63
N ASP A 266 -19.24 30.02 -9.78
CA ASP A 266 -18.79 30.17 -8.38
C ASP A 266 -19.03 28.89 -7.55
N HIS A 267 -20.02 28.08 -7.95
CA HIS A 267 -20.39 26.84 -7.29
C HIS A 267 -20.66 25.76 -8.33
N ASN A 268 -20.60 24.51 -7.87
CA ASN A 268 -21.01 23.35 -8.63
C ASN A 268 -22.32 22.77 -8.08
N LYS A 269 -22.98 21.93 -8.86
CA LYS A 269 -24.20 21.23 -8.51
C LYS A 269 -24.13 19.82 -9.06
N ILE A 270 -24.42 18.83 -8.23
CA ILE A 270 -24.64 17.45 -8.67
C ILE A 270 -26.14 17.30 -8.92
N LYS A 271 -26.54 17.20 -10.19
CA LYS A 271 -27.95 17.20 -10.65
C LYS A 271 -28.57 15.82 -10.57
N SER A 272 -27.78 14.80 -10.83
CA SER A 272 -28.21 13.40 -10.76
C SER A 272 -27.04 12.49 -10.46
N ALA A 273 -27.36 11.31 -9.91
CA ALA A 273 -26.43 10.23 -9.70
C ALA A 273 -27.09 8.89 -10.05
N SER A 274 -26.29 7.93 -10.51
CA SER A 274 -26.76 6.56 -10.75
C SER A 274 -25.70 5.56 -10.39
N VAL A 275 -26.15 4.35 -10.03
CA VAL A 275 -25.30 3.20 -9.71
C VAL A 275 -25.69 2.06 -10.62
N GLN A 276 -24.69 1.45 -11.27
CA GLN A 276 -24.84 0.29 -12.13
C GLN A 276 -23.79 -0.76 -11.79
N ASN A 277 -24.04 -1.99 -12.18
CA ASN A 277 -23.06 -3.08 -12.09
C ASN A 277 -22.98 -3.74 -13.47
N ASP A 278 -21.81 -3.69 -14.11
CA ASP A 278 -21.56 -4.34 -15.39
C ASP A 278 -21.00 -5.77 -15.26
N GLY A 279 -20.98 -6.29 -14.02
CA GLY A 279 -20.40 -7.57 -13.63
C GLY A 279 -18.92 -7.48 -13.27
N ARG A 280 -18.15 -6.64 -13.93
CA ARG A 280 -16.74 -6.40 -13.65
C ARG A 280 -16.52 -5.19 -12.75
N HIS A 281 -17.34 -4.16 -12.90
CA HIS A 281 -17.24 -2.91 -12.15
C HIS A 281 -18.58 -2.52 -11.53
N THR A 282 -18.50 -1.94 -10.35
CA THR A 282 -19.55 -1.07 -9.83
C THR A 282 -19.30 0.32 -10.42
N VAL A 283 -20.26 0.84 -11.18
CA VAL A 283 -20.14 2.09 -11.94
C VAL A 283 -21.05 3.14 -11.33
N LEU A 284 -20.49 4.27 -10.89
CA LEU A 284 -21.22 5.42 -10.43
C LEU A 284 -21.09 6.55 -11.46
N THR A 285 -22.22 7.14 -11.85
CA THR A 285 -22.26 8.23 -12.83
C THR A 285 -22.93 9.45 -12.24
N PHE A 286 -22.31 10.64 -12.40
CA PHE A 286 -22.77 11.91 -11.86
C PHE A 286 -22.93 12.95 -12.96
N ASP A 287 -24.10 13.56 -13.08
CA ASP A 287 -24.27 14.77 -13.87
C ASP A 287 -24.02 16.00 -12.99
N SER A 288 -23.07 16.82 -13.37
CA SER A 288 -22.68 18.03 -12.64
C SER A 288 -22.86 19.28 -13.51
N LEU A 289 -22.92 20.45 -12.86
CA LEU A 289 -23.04 21.72 -13.56
C LEU A 289 -21.81 22.00 -14.43
N TRP A 290 -20.63 21.67 -13.91
CA TRP A 290 -19.36 21.76 -14.63
C TRP A 290 -18.37 20.71 -14.10
N LYS A 291 -17.31 20.46 -14.86
CA LYS A 291 -16.33 19.41 -14.63
C LYS A 291 -15.31 19.81 -13.57
N ALA A 292 -15.76 20.01 -12.34
CA ALA A 292 -14.92 20.37 -11.20
C ALA A 292 -14.03 19.21 -10.74
N PRO A 293 -12.92 19.49 -10.03
CA PRO A 293 -12.16 18.48 -9.34
C PRO A 293 -12.99 17.75 -8.27
N PHE A 294 -12.46 16.64 -7.80
CA PHE A 294 -12.96 15.90 -6.65
C PHE A 294 -11.81 15.43 -5.78
N TYR A 295 -12.10 15.09 -4.52
CA TYR A 295 -11.19 14.35 -3.67
C TYR A 295 -11.67 12.90 -3.58
N PHE A 296 -10.71 11.97 -3.60
CA PHE A 296 -10.97 10.55 -3.44
C PHE A 296 -10.13 10.05 -2.26
N ASP A 297 -10.80 9.66 -1.19
CA ASP A 297 -10.14 9.27 0.05
C ASP A 297 -10.59 7.86 0.48
N ILE A 298 -9.62 6.99 0.70
CA ILE A 298 -9.83 5.69 1.33
C ILE A 298 -9.57 5.87 2.82
N LEU A 299 -10.59 5.80 3.65
CA LEU A 299 -10.53 6.16 5.07
C LEU A 299 -10.79 4.98 6.01
N PRO A 300 -10.09 4.88 7.15
CA PRO A 300 -8.94 5.68 7.54
C PRO A 300 -7.69 5.32 6.74
N GLN A 301 -6.88 6.32 6.44
CA GLN A 301 -5.56 6.13 5.84
C GLN A 301 -4.49 6.60 6.81
N SER A 302 -3.46 5.79 7.00
CA SER A 302 -2.18 6.27 7.47
C SER A 302 -1.07 5.63 6.65
N TYR A 303 -0.05 6.40 6.29
CA TYR A 303 1.07 5.94 5.50
C TYR A 303 2.34 6.06 6.34
N THR A 304 3.17 5.03 6.43
CA THR A 304 4.52 5.13 7.01
C THR A 304 5.53 4.74 5.94
N ASN A 305 6.41 5.64 5.64
CA ASN A 305 7.59 5.34 4.83
C ASN A 305 8.66 4.72 5.74
N PRO A 306 9.00 3.44 5.57
CA PRO A 306 9.97 2.77 6.43
C PRO A 306 11.39 3.30 6.28
N SER A 307 11.71 3.99 5.18
CA SER A 307 13.08 4.38 4.93
C SER A 307 13.47 5.72 5.54
N LYS A 308 12.56 6.62 5.88
CA LYS A 308 12.95 7.92 6.47
C LYS A 308 11.87 8.73 7.14
N GLN A 309 10.60 8.52 6.92
CA GLN A 309 9.57 9.45 7.33
C GLN A 309 8.29 8.71 7.57
N ASP A 310 7.57 9.16 8.49
CA ASP A 310 6.34 8.66 9.03
C ASP A 310 5.23 8.48 8.00
N PHE A 311 5.44 7.54 7.08
CA PHE A 311 4.41 7.04 6.20
C PHE A 311 4.14 5.61 6.51
N THR A 312 2.99 5.31 7.04
CA THR A 312 2.55 3.93 7.06
C THR A 312 1.33 3.82 6.18
N VAL A 313 1.36 2.98 5.18
CA VAL A 313 0.14 2.39 4.69
C VAL A 313 -0.27 1.38 5.75
N SER A 314 -0.97 1.85 6.78
CA SER A 314 -1.52 0.94 7.74
C SER A 314 -2.68 0.23 7.08
N SER A 315 -2.45 -1.02 6.83
CA SER A 315 -3.41 -2.12 6.76
C SER A 315 -4.79 -1.79 6.17
N VAL A 316 -5.23 -2.65 5.36
CA VAL A 316 -6.56 -3.10 4.96
C VAL A 316 -7.70 -2.93 6.00
N THR A 317 -7.74 -1.85 6.76
CA THR A 317 -8.73 -1.65 7.83
C THR A 317 -9.77 -0.58 7.53
N TYR A 318 -9.72 0.00 6.34
CA TYR A 318 -10.71 0.98 5.92
C TYR A 318 -12.08 0.34 5.66
N ASN A 319 -13.13 1.06 6.05
CA ASN A 319 -14.51 0.58 5.94
C ASN A 319 -15.31 1.30 4.86
N TYR A 320 -14.81 2.43 4.37
CA TYR A 320 -15.51 3.27 3.41
C TYR A 320 -14.56 4.10 2.55
N ILE A 321 -15.09 4.55 1.44
CA ILE A 321 -14.44 5.43 0.47
C ILE A 321 -15.23 6.73 0.45
N ASP A 322 -14.56 7.88 0.51
CA ASP A 322 -15.15 9.20 0.39
C ASP A 322 -14.80 9.83 -0.96
N ILE A 323 -15.81 10.29 -1.67
CA ILE A 323 -15.68 11.13 -2.87
C ILE A 323 -16.26 12.50 -2.54
N THR A 324 -15.39 13.52 -2.42
CA THR A 324 -15.83 14.88 -2.17
C THR A 324 -15.85 15.67 -3.47
N PHE A 325 -17.03 16.14 -3.88
CA PHE A 325 -17.22 16.94 -5.08
C PHE A 325 -16.90 18.40 -4.78
N CYS A 326 -15.76 18.88 -5.26
CA CYS A 326 -15.32 20.25 -5.02
C CYS A 326 -16.35 21.27 -5.51
N TYR A 327 -16.56 22.32 -4.71
CA TYR A 327 -17.48 23.43 -4.99
C TYR A 327 -18.96 23.04 -5.11
N ALA A 328 -19.34 21.80 -4.92
CA ALA A 328 -20.71 21.35 -5.01
C ALA A 328 -21.50 21.87 -3.79
N THR A 329 -22.34 22.89 -4.00
CA THR A 329 -23.20 23.45 -2.94
C THR A 329 -24.63 22.88 -2.98
N VAL A 330 -24.94 22.08 -3.99
CA VAL A 330 -26.23 21.40 -4.17
C VAL A 330 -25.95 19.96 -4.64
N PHE A 331 -26.64 19.00 -4.02
CA PHE A 331 -26.62 17.59 -4.39
C PHE A 331 -28.08 17.10 -4.49
N GLU A 332 -28.58 16.91 -5.71
CA GLU A 332 -29.97 16.46 -5.98
C GLU A 332 -30.06 14.97 -6.33
N GLY A 333 -28.93 14.31 -6.54
CA GLY A 333 -28.89 12.90 -6.92
C GLY A 333 -29.22 11.98 -5.73
N GLU A 334 -30.17 11.08 -5.90
CA GLU A 334 -30.35 9.96 -4.98
C GLU A 334 -29.40 8.83 -5.36
N ILE A 335 -28.72 8.26 -4.37
CA ILE A 335 -27.83 7.12 -4.56
C ILE A 335 -28.32 5.97 -3.70
N ALA A 336 -28.82 4.95 -4.34
CA ALA A 336 -29.17 3.68 -3.72
C ALA A 336 -28.19 2.61 -4.22
N ILE A 337 -27.47 1.98 -3.30
CA ILE A 337 -26.64 0.83 -3.60
C ILE A 337 -27.52 -0.42 -3.65
N PRO A 338 -27.59 -1.14 -4.77
CA PRO A 338 -28.35 -2.39 -4.87
C PRO A 338 -27.85 -3.40 -3.82
N GLU A 339 -28.76 -4.20 -3.25
CA GLU A 339 -28.45 -5.19 -2.20
C GLU A 339 -27.44 -6.23 -2.66
N ASP A 340 -27.51 -6.60 -3.94
CA ASP A 340 -26.61 -7.55 -4.60
C ASP A 340 -25.29 -6.93 -5.06
N ASN A 341 -25.07 -5.63 -4.84
CA ASN A 341 -23.80 -4.99 -5.21
C ASN A 341 -22.62 -5.73 -4.57
N PRO A 342 -21.60 -6.14 -5.33
CA PRO A 342 -20.54 -6.99 -4.79
C PRO A 342 -19.55 -6.25 -3.89
N LEU A 343 -19.46 -4.92 -3.98
CA LEU A 343 -18.42 -4.10 -3.34
C LEU A 343 -18.97 -3.24 -2.19
N PHE A 344 -20.07 -2.52 -2.43
CA PHE A 344 -20.64 -1.58 -1.47
C PHE A 344 -21.94 -2.07 -0.86
N LYS A 345 -22.16 -1.79 0.43
CA LYS A 345 -23.40 -2.12 1.15
C LYS A 345 -24.37 -0.95 1.22
N SER A 346 -23.86 0.28 1.21
CA SER A 346 -24.65 1.52 1.30
C SER A 346 -23.85 2.72 0.86
N ALA A 347 -24.56 3.80 0.59
CA ALA A 347 -23.99 5.13 0.31
C ALA A 347 -24.64 6.17 1.25
N GLU A 348 -23.87 7.19 1.60
CA GLU A 348 -24.30 8.33 2.41
C GLU A 348 -23.84 9.62 1.74
N VAL A 349 -24.72 10.60 1.63
CA VAL A 349 -24.39 11.93 1.13
C VAL A 349 -24.25 12.89 2.31
N ILE A 350 -23.04 13.42 2.49
CA ILE A 350 -22.65 14.27 3.61
C ILE A 350 -22.50 15.71 3.11
N CYS A 351 -23.23 16.64 3.72
CA CYS A 351 -23.09 18.06 3.46
C CYS A 351 -21.97 18.66 4.32
N ASN A 352 -20.97 19.24 3.69
CA ASN A 352 -19.87 19.92 4.38
C ASN A 352 -20.10 21.45 4.34
N TYR A 353 -19.88 22.08 5.49
CA TYR A 353 -20.07 23.53 5.65
C TYR A 353 -18.74 24.29 5.70
N THR A 354 -18.79 25.59 5.49
CA THR A 354 -17.70 26.52 5.81
C THR A 354 -17.43 26.53 7.31
N ASN A 355 -16.24 26.96 7.74
CA ASN A 355 -15.82 26.91 9.15
C ASN A 355 -16.75 27.63 10.10
N ASP A 356 -17.36 28.74 9.63
CA ASP A 356 -18.34 29.52 10.40
C ASP A 356 -19.75 28.91 10.32
N GLY A 357 -19.93 27.80 9.60
CA GLY A 357 -21.20 27.13 9.39
C GLY A 357 -22.22 27.91 8.54
N SER A 358 -21.81 29.04 7.95
CA SER A 358 -22.71 29.97 7.29
C SER A 358 -23.16 29.51 5.90
N ALA A 359 -22.41 28.66 5.24
CA ALA A 359 -22.68 28.22 3.88
C ALA A 359 -22.26 26.78 3.63
N VAL A 360 -22.90 26.13 2.65
CA VAL A 360 -22.45 24.82 2.15
C VAL A 360 -21.17 25.03 1.34
N ARG A 361 -20.13 24.28 1.67
CA ARG A 361 -18.84 24.30 1.00
C ARG A 361 -18.77 23.30 -0.15
N ASP A 362 -19.08 22.05 0.15
CA ASP A 362 -19.07 20.92 -0.78
C ASP A 362 -19.90 19.75 -0.24
N TYR A 363 -20.03 18.71 -1.04
CA TYR A 363 -20.65 17.45 -0.65
C TYR A 363 -19.68 16.29 -0.77
N THR A 364 -19.74 15.39 0.19
CA THR A 364 -19.03 14.12 0.18
C THR A 364 -20.01 12.97 0.02
N LEU A 365 -19.77 12.12 -0.95
CA LEU A 365 -20.39 10.81 -1.05
C LEU A 365 -19.52 9.81 -0.33
N ARG A 366 -20.05 9.17 0.71
CA ARG A 366 -19.42 8.09 1.43
C ARG A 366 -19.99 6.76 0.97
N LEU A 367 -19.13 5.89 0.48
CA LEU A 367 -19.45 4.54 0.02
C LEU A 367 -18.96 3.52 1.06
N HIS A 368 -19.88 2.85 1.73
CA HIS A 368 -19.54 1.85 2.74
C HIS A 368 -19.25 0.50 2.09
N LEU A 369 -18.06 -0.06 2.34
CA LEU A 369 -17.66 -1.37 1.84
C LEU A 369 -18.46 -2.49 2.51
N LYS A 370 -18.82 -3.53 1.76
CA LYS A 370 -19.44 -4.75 2.31
C LYS A 370 -18.51 -5.48 3.27
N LYS A 371 -17.23 -5.55 2.93
CA LYS A 371 -16.20 -6.23 3.71
C LYS A 371 -15.08 -5.23 3.97
N GLN A 372 -14.65 -5.12 5.23
CA GLN A 372 -13.58 -4.23 5.63
C GLN A 372 -12.31 -4.47 4.81
N GLY A 373 -11.74 -3.40 4.28
CA GLY A 373 -10.53 -3.44 3.46
C GLY A 373 -10.69 -4.10 2.09
N ALA A 374 -11.90 -4.51 1.71
CA ALA A 374 -12.17 -5.14 0.43
C ALA A 374 -12.43 -4.09 -0.65
N PHE A 375 -11.35 -3.54 -1.17
CA PHE A 375 -11.32 -2.60 -2.28
C PHE A 375 -10.20 -2.98 -3.24
N TYR A 376 -10.44 -2.92 -4.54
CA TYR A 376 -9.56 -3.58 -5.52
C TYR A 376 -9.08 -2.65 -6.62
N GLY A 377 -9.54 -1.43 -6.63
CA GLY A 377 -9.12 -0.41 -7.58
C GLY A 377 -10.28 0.42 -8.11
N TRP A 378 -9.93 1.51 -8.79
CA TRP A 378 -10.88 2.46 -9.36
C TRP A 378 -10.27 3.24 -10.52
N ASP A 379 -11.13 3.74 -11.39
CA ASP A 379 -10.79 4.72 -12.41
C ASP A 379 -11.88 5.77 -12.52
N SER A 380 -11.58 6.92 -13.12
CA SER A 380 -12.55 7.96 -13.37
C SER A 380 -12.35 8.60 -14.73
N HIS A 381 -13.46 8.96 -15.36
CA HIS A 381 -13.45 9.65 -16.64
C HIS A 381 -14.74 10.47 -16.82
N TYR A 382 -14.75 11.36 -17.80
CA TYR A 382 -15.98 11.95 -18.30
C TYR A 382 -16.46 11.17 -19.52
N ASN A 383 -17.72 10.72 -19.52
CA ASN A 383 -18.34 10.07 -20.65
C ASN A 383 -18.68 11.07 -21.78
N GLU A 384 -19.24 10.59 -22.89
CA GLU A 384 -19.61 11.40 -24.04
C GLU A 384 -20.64 12.50 -23.70
N ASN A 385 -21.47 12.28 -22.69
CA ASN A 385 -22.45 13.26 -22.18
C ASN A 385 -21.83 14.28 -21.21
N GLY A 386 -20.51 14.19 -20.93
CA GLY A 386 -19.81 15.06 -19.98
C GLY A 386 -20.06 14.73 -18.52
N GLN A 387 -20.66 13.59 -18.22
CA GLN A 387 -20.91 13.12 -16.86
C GLN A 387 -19.66 12.48 -16.29
N LEU A 388 -19.39 12.75 -15.01
CA LEU A 388 -18.29 12.12 -14.27
C LEU A 388 -18.65 10.68 -13.92
N VAL A 389 -17.83 9.75 -14.35
CA VAL A 389 -17.98 8.31 -14.10
C VAL A 389 -16.86 7.82 -13.21
N PHE A 390 -17.21 7.08 -12.18
CA PHE A 390 -16.29 6.26 -11.40
C PHE A 390 -16.56 4.79 -11.68
N GLU A 391 -15.53 4.05 -11.99
CA GLU A 391 -15.56 2.60 -12.17
C GLU A 391 -14.75 1.97 -11.04
N PHE A 392 -15.39 1.16 -10.22
CA PHE A 392 -14.78 0.43 -9.11
C PHE A 392 -14.65 -1.04 -9.47
N LEU A 393 -13.44 -1.56 -9.44
CA LEU A 393 -13.20 -2.98 -9.74
C LEU A 393 -13.89 -3.87 -8.70
N ASN A 394 -14.79 -4.73 -9.17
CA ASN A 394 -15.46 -5.71 -8.32
C ASN A 394 -14.50 -6.84 -7.91
N PRO A 395 -14.70 -7.49 -6.76
CA PRO A 395 -13.91 -8.67 -6.40
C PRO A 395 -14.06 -9.76 -7.46
N LYS A 396 -12.95 -10.26 -7.97
CA LYS A 396 -12.94 -11.37 -8.93
C LYS A 396 -13.16 -12.68 -8.19
N THR A 397 -14.28 -13.34 -8.45
CA THR A 397 -14.52 -14.70 -7.97
C THR A 397 -13.73 -15.69 -8.81
N VAL A 398 -12.99 -16.58 -8.16
CA VAL A 398 -12.25 -17.67 -8.79
C VAL A 398 -12.72 -19.01 -8.22
N ALA A 399 -12.77 -20.05 -9.06
CA ALA A 399 -13.14 -21.38 -8.62
C ALA A 399 -11.92 -22.13 -8.04
N GLU A 400 -12.17 -23.02 -7.08
CA GLU A 400 -11.15 -23.97 -6.67
C GLU A 400 -10.82 -24.93 -7.82
N ASN A 401 -9.55 -25.27 -7.96
CA ASN A 401 -9.08 -26.28 -8.91
C ASN A 401 -7.97 -27.12 -8.27
N THR A 402 -8.32 -28.34 -7.89
CA THR A 402 -7.39 -29.28 -7.26
C THR A 402 -6.49 -30.03 -8.25
N GLU A 403 -6.73 -29.85 -9.56
CA GLU A 403 -5.95 -30.52 -10.61
C GLU A 403 -4.69 -29.73 -11.00
N ASN A 404 -4.63 -28.44 -10.70
CA ASN A 404 -3.43 -27.65 -10.92
C ASN A 404 -2.65 -27.40 -9.62
N GLU A 405 -1.37 -27.11 -9.76
CA GLU A 405 -0.47 -26.90 -8.61
C GLU A 405 -0.78 -25.61 -7.81
N TYR A 406 -1.66 -24.76 -8.29
CA TYR A 406 -2.05 -23.48 -7.66
C TYR A 406 -3.34 -23.59 -6.84
N GLY A 407 -4.08 -24.68 -6.98
CA GLY A 407 -5.32 -24.94 -6.24
C GLY A 407 -6.47 -23.99 -6.61
N VAL A 408 -6.35 -23.24 -7.71
CA VAL A 408 -7.33 -22.25 -8.15
C VAL A 408 -7.42 -22.20 -9.67
N ASN A 409 -8.64 -21.94 -10.17
CA ASN A 409 -8.87 -21.66 -11.58
C ASN A 409 -9.04 -20.15 -11.79
N LEU A 410 -8.04 -19.51 -12.42
CA LEU A 410 -8.05 -18.08 -12.75
C LEU A 410 -8.79 -17.75 -14.05
N SER A 411 -9.65 -18.64 -14.55
CA SER A 411 -10.41 -18.42 -15.78
C SER A 411 -11.20 -17.11 -15.73
N GLY A 412 -11.05 -16.30 -16.77
CA GLY A 412 -11.65 -14.98 -16.89
C GLY A 412 -11.00 -13.91 -16.01
N ALA A 413 -9.92 -14.21 -15.29
CA ALA A 413 -9.08 -13.19 -14.69
C ALA A 413 -8.11 -12.63 -15.73
N LYS A 414 -8.12 -11.31 -15.92
CA LYS A 414 -7.17 -10.59 -16.77
C LYS A 414 -5.98 -10.12 -15.94
N ILE A 415 -4.79 -10.58 -16.29
CA ILE A 415 -3.57 -10.21 -15.59
C ILE A 415 -2.63 -9.50 -16.56
N LEU A 416 -2.19 -8.30 -16.19
CA LEU A 416 -1.17 -7.56 -16.91
C LEU A 416 0.20 -7.82 -16.29
N ILE A 417 1.16 -8.25 -17.08
CA ILE A 417 2.58 -8.26 -16.71
C ILE A 417 3.22 -7.01 -17.30
N ASP A 418 3.60 -6.09 -16.43
CA ASP A 418 4.44 -4.97 -16.83
C ASP A 418 5.90 -5.41 -16.85
N VAL A 419 6.47 -5.49 -18.03
CA VAL A 419 7.88 -5.90 -18.22
C VAL A 419 8.76 -4.66 -18.13
N GLY A 420 9.51 -4.55 -17.03
CA GLY A 420 10.38 -3.39 -16.77
C GLY A 420 11.42 -3.15 -17.86
N HIS A 421 11.67 -1.87 -18.17
CA HIS A 421 12.66 -1.42 -19.16
C HIS A 421 12.40 -1.95 -20.59
N GLY A 422 13.38 -1.83 -21.49
CA GLY A 422 13.30 -2.34 -22.87
C GLY A 422 13.78 -1.34 -23.94
N GLY A 423 14.27 -1.84 -25.03
CA GLY A 423 14.78 -1.05 -26.15
C GLY A 423 15.91 -0.10 -25.73
N LYS A 424 15.66 1.20 -25.78
CA LYS A 424 16.62 2.26 -25.40
C LYS A 424 16.88 2.34 -23.90
N ASP A 425 16.00 1.80 -23.07
CA ASP A 425 16.15 1.75 -21.64
C ASP A 425 16.70 0.38 -21.21
N PRO A 426 17.99 0.27 -20.89
CA PRO A 426 18.60 -1.00 -20.52
C PRO A 426 18.22 -1.46 -19.11
N GLY A 427 17.67 -0.56 -18.26
CA GLY A 427 17.57 -0.78 -16.83
C GLY A 427 18.93 -0.80 -16.15
N ALA A 428 19.01 -1.40 -14.99
CA ALA A 428 20.23 -1.50 -14.21
C ALA A 428 21.29 -2.39 -14.91
N PRO A 429 22.60 -2.03 -14.81
CA PRO A 429 23.67 -2.87 -15.31
C PRO A 429 23.94 -4.03 -14.34
N GLY A 430 24.02 -5.23 -14.87
CA GLY A 430 24.34 -6.43 -14.13
C GLY A 430 25.77 -6.95 -14.38
N LEU A 431 26.08 -8.09 -13.79
CA LEU A 431 27.32 -8.79 -14.04
C LEU A 431 27.40 -9.23 -15.51
N LYS A 432 28.61 -9.40 -16.01
CA LYS A 432 28.89 -9.82 -17.41
C LYS A 432 28.26 -8.92 -18.48
N ASN A 433 28.02 -7.64 -18.17
CA ASN A 433 27.30 -6.69 -19.04
C ASN A 433 25.85 -7.13 -19.39
N TYR A 434 25.25 -7.95 -18.55
CA TYR A 434 23.85 -8.33 -18.70
C TYR A 434 22.94 -7.22 -18.18
N HIS A 435 22.01 -6.76 -19.00
CA HIS A 435 21.10 -5.67 -18.63
C HIS A 435 19.80 -6.20 -18.05
N GLU A 436 19.24 -5.46 -17.10
CA GLU A 436 18.00 -5.77 -16.40
C GLU A 436 16.84 -6.07 -17.37
N LYS A 437 16.71 -5.31 -18.46
CA LYS A 437 15.64 -5.50 -19.47
C LYS A 437 15.53 -6.93 -20.01
N TYR A 438 16.65 -7.67 -20.08
CA TYR A 438 16.67 -9.06 -20.57
C TYR A 438 16.23 -10.04 -19.48
N ALA A 439 16.66 -9.81 -18.24
CA ALA A 439 16.22 -10.59 -17.09
C ALA A 439 14.70 -10.45 -16.88
N ASN A 440 14.20 -9.21 -16.97
CA ASN A 440 12.78 -8.92 -16.82
C ASN A 440 11.94 -9.63 -17.89
N LEU A 441 12.34 -9.56 -19.15
CA LEU A 441 11.61 -10.20 -20.25
C LEU A 441 11.61 -11.73 -20.12
N ASN A 442 12.76 -12.31 -19.77
CA ASN A 442 12.90 -13.75 -19.59
C ASN A 442 11.98 -14.27 -18.46
N LEU A 443 12.00 -13.62 -17.31
CA LEU A 443 11.15 -14.01 -16.18
C LEU A 443 9.67 -13.75 -16.46
N ALA A 444 9.33 -12.64 -17.12
CA ALA A 444 7.96 -12.29 -17.48
C ALA A 444 7.30 -13.37 -18.37
N TYR A 445 8.02 -13.93 -19.33
CA TYR A 445 7.50 -15.04 -20.14
C TYR A 445 7.20 -16.29 -19.32
N LYS A 446 8.00 -16.57 -18.29
CA LYS A 446 7.78 -17.71 -17.41
C LYS A 446 6.58 -17.47 -16.48
N ILE A 447 6.46 -16.26 -15.92
CA ILE A 447 5.28 -15.87 -15.14
C ILE A 447 4.03 -15.98 -16.01
N LYS A 448 4.06 -15.48 -17.26
CA LYS A 448 2.96 -15.63 -18.20
C LYS A 448 2.57 -17.10 -18.39
N ALA A 449 3.51 -17.97 -18.68
CA ALA A 449 3.25 -19.39 -18.89
C ALA A 449 2.63 -20.06 -17.64
N GLU A 450 3.08 -19.72 -16.45
CA GLU A 450 2.53 -20.29 -15.21
C GLU A 450 1.14 -19.72 -14.87
N LEU A 451 0.88 -18.44 -15.11
CA LEU A 451 -0.44 -17.83 -14.95
C LEU A 451 -1.46 -18.40 -15.95
N GLU A 452 -1.04 -18.64 -17.20
CA GLU A 452 -1.89 -19.29 -18.22
C GLU A 452 -2.20 -20.76 -17.84
N LYS A 453 -1.26 -21.50 -17.26
CA LYS A 453 -1.54 -22.83 -16.67
C LYS A 453 -2.57 -22.76 -15.53
N ALA A 454 -2.59 -21.67 -14.77
CA ALA A 454 -3.61 -21.43 -13.75
C ALA A 454 -4.95 -21.00 -14.35
N GLY A 455 -5.03 -20.76 -15.67
CA GLY A 455 -6.24 -20.40 -16.41
C GLY A 455 -6.43 -18.91 -16.66
N ALA A 456 -5.48 -18.03 -16.29
CA ALA A 456 -5.60 -16.60 -16.48
C ALA A 456 -5.44 -16.17 -17.94
N GLU A 457 -6.09 -15.05 -18.28
CA GLU A 457 -5.86 -14.32 -19.53
C GLU A 457 -4.74 -13.31 -19.30
N VAL A 458 -3.56 -13.54 -19.92
CA VAL A 458 -2.34 -12.80 -19.59
C VAL A 458 -1.88 -11.92 -20.74
N TYR A 459 -1.63 -10.65 -20.41
CA TYR A 459 -1.12 -9.62 -21.29
C TYR A 459 0.25 -9.14 -20.80
N MET A 460 1.08 -8.65 -21.72
CA MET A 460 2.42 -8.11 -21.40
C MET A 460 2.57 -6.72 -22.03
N THR A 461 3.21 -5.80 -21.31
CA THR A 461 3.46 -4.44 -21.85
C THR A 461 4.46 -4.41 -23.00
N ARG A 462 5.31 -5.42 -23.10
CA ARG A 462 6.18 -5.71 -24.25
C ARG A 462 6.45 -7.21 -24.33
N THR A 463 6.67 -7.70 -25.55
CA THR A 463 6.98 -9.10 -25.83
C THR A 463 8.36 -9.29 -26.47
N ASP A 464 9.10 -8.23 -26.68
CA ASP A 464 10.45 -8.24 -27.23
C ASP A 464 11.29 -7.12 -26.60
N ASP A 465 12.48 -6.82 -27.16
CA ASP A 465 13.34 -5.72 -26.69
C ASP A 465 12.92 -4.37 -27.29
N THR A 466 11.65 -4.04 -27.21
CA THR A 466 11.12 -2.72 -27.59
C THR A 466 11.06 -1.76 -26.40
N THR A 467 11.13 -0.46 -26.70
CA THR A 467 10.90 0.59 -25.70
C THR A 467 9.39 0.69 -25.45
N SER A 468 8.97 0.52 -24.20
CA SER A 468 7.63 0.80 -23.73
C SER A 468 7.67 2.03 -22.84
N SER A 469 7.07 3.13 -23.27
CA SER A 469 7.05 4.36 -22.48
C SER A 469 6.11 4.24 -21.27
N ALA A 470 6.30 5.11 -20.29
CA ALA A 470 5.40 5.20 -19.16
C ALA A 470 3.94 5.42 -19.60
N ASP A 471 3.75 6.25 -20.63
CA ASP A 471 2.41 6.53 -21.16
C ASP A 471 1.78 5.33 -21.86
N ASP A 472 2.56 4.55 -22.63
CA ASP A 472 2.06 3.32 -23.26
C ASP A 472 1.59 2.31 -22.22
N LYS A 473 2.34 2.18 -21.12
CA LYS A 473 1.99 1.30 -20.00
C LYS A 473 0.71 1.76 -19.29
N LEU A 474 0.59 3.07 -19.01
CA LEU A 474 -0.63 3.65 -18.42
C LEU A 474 -1.83 3.50 -19.35
N LYS A 475 -1.64 3.73 -20.65
CA LYS A 475 -2.70 3.52 -21.64
C LYS A 475 -3.15 2.07 -21.65
N MET A 476 -2.20 1.14 -21.69
CA MET A 476 -2.51 -0.29 -21.74
C MET A 476 -3.27 -0.77 -20.49
N ILE A 477 -2.86 -0.40 -19.27
CA ILE A 477 -3.56 -0.82 -18.06
C ILE A 477 -4.99 -0.26 -17.98
N LYS A 478 -5.21 0.96 -18.49
CA LYS A 478 -6.52 1.60 -18.52
C LYS A 478 -7.46 1.04 -19.58
N GLU A 479 -6.95 0.73 -20.77
CA GLU A 479 -7.74 0.11 -21.85
C GLU A 479 -8.07 -1.35 -21.54
N LEU A 480 -7.11 -2.08 -20.99
CA LEU A 480 -7.29 -3.50 -20.63
C LEU A 480 -8.18 -3.68 -19.42
N LYS A 481 -8.10 -2.76 -18.44
CA LYS A 481 -8.75 -2.87 -17.12
C LYS A 481 -8.53 -4.24 -16.50
N PRO A 482 -7.28 -4.62 -16.18
CA PRO A 482 -6.97 -5.95 -15.65
C PRO A 482 -7.49 -6.11 -14.22
N ASP A 483 -7.60 -7.36 -13.76
CA ASP A 483 -7.92 -7.68 -12.37
C ASP A 483 -6.69 -7.60 -11.46
N PHE A 484 -5.50 -7.66 -12.07
CA PHE A 484 -4.22 -7.60 -11.38
C PHE A 484 -3.10 -7.16 -12.34
N CYS A 485 -2.12 -6.45 -11.79
CA CYS A 485 -0.90 -6.14 -12.54
C CYS A 485 0.33 -6.53 -11.71
N VAL A 486 1.28 -7.25 -12.34
CA VAL A 486 2.60 -7.50 -11.76
C VAL A 486 3.66 -6.83 -12.61
N ALA A 487 4.44 -5.93 -12.03
CA ALA A 487 5.59 -5.31 -12.68
C ALA A 487 6.85 -6.11 -12.33
N VAL A 488 7.57 -6.55 -13.36
CA VAL A 488 8.72 -7.46 -13.23
C VAL A 488 10.00 -6.68 -13.43
N HIS A 489 10.80 -6.59 -12.37
CA HIS A 489 12.09 -5.91 -12.31
C HIS A 489 13.16 -6.78 -11.64
N HIS A 490 14.41 -6.35 -11.75
CA HIS A 490 15.56 -6.87 -11.03
C HIS A 490 16.41 -5.70 -10.54
N ASP A 491 16.76 -5.72 -9.26
CA ASP A 491 17.48 -4.62 -8.63
C ASP A 491 18.99 -4.67 -8.91
N SER A 492 19.67 -3.59 -8.61
CA SER A 492 21.13 -3.47 -8.65
C SER A 492 21.62 -2.56 -7.53
N SER A 493 22.77 -2.90 -6.96
CA SER A 493 23.39 -2.10 -5.91
C SER A 493 24.91 -2.00 -6.11
N THR A 494 25.48 -0.87 -5.69
CA THR A 494 26.93 -0.73 -5.52
C THR A 494 27.46 -1.60 -4.36
N ASN A 495 26.60 -1.95 -3.40
CA ASN A 495 26.90 -2.95 -2.39
C ASN A 495 26.69 -4.35 -2.97
N THR A 496 27.76 -5.02 -3.33
CA THR A 496 27.73 -6.37 -3.93
C THR A 496 27.17 -7.46 -3.02
N ASN A 497 26.99 -7.19 -1.73
CA ASN A 497 26.35 -8.09 -0.77
C ASN A 497 24.82 -7.91 -0.74
N ALA A 498 24.28 -6.85 -1.34
CA ALA A 498 22.83 -6.70 -1.49
C ALA A 498 22.29 -7.85 -2.35
N ASN A 499 21.30 -8.56 -1.85
CA ASN A 499 20.70 -9.72 -2.50
C ASN A 499 19.25 -9.89 -2.02
N GLY A 500 18.46 -10.64 -2.78
CA GLY A 500 17.14 -11.08 -2.34
C GLY A 500 16.01 -10.60 -3.22
N PHE A 501 14.80 -11.00 -2.82
CA PHE A 501 13.54 -10.66 -3.48
C PHE A 501 12.83 -9.52 -2.77
N GLY A 502 12.31 -8.56 -3.54
CA GLY A 502 11.47 -7.49 -3.06
C GLY A 502 10.07 -7.50 -3.67
N ALA A 503 9.06 -7.16 -2.89
CA ALA A 503 7.71 -6.89 -3.38
C ALA A 503 7.24 -5.52 -2.90
N PHE A 504 6.85 -4.68 -3.86
CA PHE A 504 6.53 -3.29 -3.61
C PHE A 504 5.12 -2.95 -4.07
N TYR A 505 4.49 -2.05 -3.33
CA TYR A 505 3.16 -1.55 -3.61
C TYR A 505 3.10 -0.04 -3.32
N PHE A 506 2.08 0.63 -3.85
CA PHE A 506 1.82 2.04 -3.54
C PHE A 506 0.41 2.24 -2.95
N ASN A 507 -0.62 1.81 -3.66
CA ASN A 507 -1.98 1.93 -3.18
C ASN A 507 -2.26 0.96 -2.01
N ALA A 508 -3.00 1.42 -0.99
CA ALA A 508 -3.33 0.63 0.19
C ALA A 508 -3.98 -0.72 -0.16
N PHE A 509 -4.85 -0.74 -1.17
CA PHE A 509 -5.52 -1.95 -1.62
C PHE A 509 -4.60 -2.95 -2.35
N SER A 510 -3.40 -2.53 -2.78
CA SER A 510 -2.39 -3.42 -3.35
C SER A 510 -1.53 -4.11 -2.29
N LYS A 511 -1.52 -3.62 -1.05
CA LYS A 511 -0.67 -4.16 0.03
C LYS A 511 -0.85 -5.65 0.23
N ARG A 512 -2.12 -6.09 0.37
CA ARG A 512 -2.46 -7.51 0.57
C ARG A 512 -1.95 -8.39 -0.58
N ALA A 513 -2.07 -7.91 -1.82
CA ALA A 513 -1.56 -8.62 -2.99
C ALA A 513 -0.03 -8.77 -2.92
N ALA A 514 0.68 -7.69 -2.55
CA ALA A 514 2.13 -7.71 -2.41
C ALA A 514 2.59 -8.64 -1.26
N GLU A 515 1.83 -8.69 -0.14
CA GLU A 515 2.09 -9.63 0.97
C GLU A 515 2.03 -11.09 0.51
N TYR A 516 1.02 -11.47 -0.26
CA TYR A 516 0.91 -12.84 -0.79
C TYR A 516 2.03 -13.18 -1.76
N VAL A 517 2.38 -12.28 -2.68
CA VAL A 517 3.48 -12.50 -3.62
C VAL A 517 4.81 -12.62 -2.87
N PHE A 518 5.05 -11.76 -1.89
CA PHE A 518 6.28 -11.79 -1.08
C PHE A 518 6.39 -13.09 -0.27
N SER A 519 5.32 -13.49 0.42
CA SER A 519 5.34 -14.68 1.29
C SER A 519 5.62 -15.97 0.51
N GLN A 520 5.11 -16.12 -0.70
CA GLN A 520 5.35 -17.30 -1.52
C GLN A 520 6.79 -17.38 -2.05
N THR A 521 7.40 -16.24 -2.35
CA THR A 521 8.80 -16.19 -2.80
C THR A 521 9.78 -16.39 -1.63
N GLU A 522 9.47 -15.87 -0.45
CA GLU A 522 10.24 -16.13 0.78
C GLU A 522 10.13 -17.60 1.19
N GLY A 523 8.93 -18.18 1.18
CA GLY A 523 8.68 -19.59 1.53
C GLY A 523 9.36 -20.58 0.60
N ALA A 524 9.55 -20.22 -0.67
CA ALA A 524 10.28 -21.05 -1.64
C ALA A 524 11.80 -21.01 -1.45
N SER A 525 12.32 -20.20 -0.55
CA SER A 525 13.78 -20.03 -0.28
C SER A 525 14.60 -19.76 -1.55
N LEU A 526 14.01 -19.08 -2.52
CA LEU A 526 14.63 -18.80 -3.82
C LEU A 526 15.64 -17.64 -3.76
N TYR A 527 15.52 -16.82 -2.72
CA TYR A 527 16.27 -15.58 -2.55
C TYR A 527 16.70 -15.37 -1.10
N GLY A 528 17.70 -14.52 -0.90
CA GLY A 528 17.94 -13.91 0.40
C GLY A 528 16.78 -13.00 0.81
N LYS A 529 16.75 -12.60 2.07
CA LYS A 529 15.77 -11.59 2.54
C LYS A 529 16.12 -10.24 1.96
N TYR A 530 15.17 -9.63 1.29
CA TYR A 530 15.31 -8.24 0.86
C TYR A 530 14.25 -7.38 1.51
N ASP A 531 13.12 -7.09 0.86
CA ASP A 531 12.18 -6.13 1.40
C ASP A 531 10.74 -6.34 0.90
N PHE A 532 9.80 -6.11 1.80
CA PHE A 532 8.39 -5.93 1.49
C PHE A 532 7.99 -4.54 1.94
N ASN A 533 7.69 -3.64 0.97
CA ASN A 533 7.61 -2.24 1.31
C ASN A 533 6.65 -1.43 0.44
N TRP A 534 6.24 -0.28 0.98
CA TRP A 534 5.60 0.77 0.22
C TRP A 534 6.64 1.56 -0.58
N HIS A 535 6.40 1.78 -1.87
CA HIS A 535 7.29 2.58 -2.70
C HIS A 535 6.53 3.32 -3.81
N TYR A 536 7.05 4.49 -4.21
CA TYR A 536 6.48 5.37 -5.23
C TYR A 536 6.89 4.97 -6.66
N TYR A 537 6.87 3.66 -6.96
CA TYR A 537 7.17 3.20 -8.32
C TYR A 537 6.03 3.51 -9.29
N PHE A 538 6.40 3.79 -10.53
CA PHE A 538 5.47 4.33 -11.54
C PHE A 538 4.21 3.46 -11.71
N MET A 539 4.38 2.19 -12.02
CA MET A 539 3.22 1.30 -12.23
C MET A 539 2.43 1.04 -10.95
N CYS A 540 3.09 0.99 -9.79
CA CYS A 540 2.41 0.80 -8.50
C CYS A 540 1.40 1.91 -8.17
N ARG A 541 1.55 3.10 -8.76
CA ARG A 541 0.65 4.24 -8.57
C ARG A 541 -0.66 4.12 -9.33
N SER A 542 -0.78 3.20 -10.30
CA SER A 542 -2.05 2.98 -11.00
C SER A 542 -3.16 2.59 -10.03
N THR A 543 -4.33 3.20 -10.19
CA THR A 543 -5.50 2.94 -9.34
C THR A 543 -6.44 1.90 -9.92
N VAL A 544 -6.25 1.51 -11.17
CA VAL A 544 -7.19 0.66 -11.94
C VAL A 544 -7.39 -0.71 -11.32
N CYS A 545 -6.32 -1.31 -10.80
CA CYS A 545 -6.33 -2.62 -10.15
C CYS A 545 -5.19 -2.72 -9.14
N PRO A 546 -5.10 -3.77 -8.32
CA PRO A 546 -3.93 -4.02 -7.51
C PRO A 546 -2.69 -4.19 -8.38
N VAL A 547 -1.63 -3.45 -8.03
CA VAL A 547 -0.33 -3.52 -8.71
C VAL A 547 0.75 -3.87 -7.71
N VAL A 548 1.54 -4.90 -8.04
CA VAL A 548 2.71 -5.34 -7.27
C VAL A 548 3.92 -5.26 -8.18
N LEU A 549 4.95 -4.52 -7.76
CA LEU A 549 6.25 -4.56 -8.40
C LEU A 549 7.14 -5.57 -7.69
N THR A 550 7.77 -6.43 -8.45
CA THR A 550 8.69 -7.45 -7.94
C THR A 550 10.10 -7.14 -8.39
N GLU A 551 11.03 -7.06 -7.42
CA GLU A 551 12.47 -7.05 -7.64
C GLU A 551 12.99 -8.48 -7.45
N ASN A 552 13.31 -9.15 -8.55
CA ASN A 552 13.53 -10.60 -8.59
C ASN A 552 14.99 -10.99 -8.43
N GLY A 553 15.65 -10.39 -7.44
CA GLY A 553 17.08 -10.54 -7.15
C GLY A 553 17.92 -9.41 -7.73
N TYR A 554 19.14 -9.29 -7.24
CA TYR A 554 20.11 -8.28 -7.65
C TYR A 554 20.98 -8.77 -8.80
N ILE A 555 20.87 -8.12 -9.98
CA ILE A 555 21.72 -8.46 -11.12
C ILE A 555 23.20 -8.10 -10.90
N SER A 556 23.51 -7.31 -9.87
CA SER A 556 24.86 -6.98 -9.41
C SER A 556 25.43 -7.96 -8.37
N ASN A 557 24.61 -8.86 -7.81
CA ASN A 557 25.03 -9.85 -6.83
C ASN A 557 25.34 -11.19 -7.50
N ILE A 558 26.48 -11.81 -7.19
CA ILE A 558 26.92 -13.04 -7.87
C ILE A 558 25.97 -14.23 -7.62
N THR A 559 25.39 -14.33 -6.44
CA THR A 559 24.49 -15.43 -6.07
C THR A 559 23.15 -15.28 -6.78
N ASP A 560 22.53 -14.08 -6.69
CA ASP A 560 21.26 -13.81 -7.35
C ASP A 560 21.39 -13.89 -8.87
N PHE A 561 22.49 -13.35 -9.43
CA PHE A 561 22.76 -13.39 -10.85
C PHE A 561 22.90 -14.82 -11.40
N SER A 562 23.54 -15.72 -10.65
CA SER A 562 23.61 -17.14 -11.03
C SER A 562 22.23 -17.79 -11.12
N GLY A 563 21.29 -17.37 -10.27
CA GLY A 563 19.90 -17.80 -10.32
C GLY A 563 19.12 -17.13 -11.46
N ILE A 564 19.47 -15.88 -11.83
CA ILE A 564 18.86 -15.16 -12.96
C ILE A 564 19.26 -15.77 -14.31
N GLU A 565 20.50 -16.23 -14.44
CA GLU A 565 20.97 -16.95 -15.62
C GLU A 565 20.43 -18.41 -15.69
N ASN A 566 19.91 -18.96 -14.60
CA ASN A 566 19.48 -20.35 -14.51
C ASN A 566 18.01 -20.51 -14.89
N GLU A 567 17.76 -21.29 -15.96
CA GLU A 567 16.41 -21.51 -16.51
C GLU A 567 15.46 -22.13 -15.47
N GLN A 568 15.89 -23.18 -14.78
CA GLN A 568 15.06 -23.89 -13.80
C GLN A 568 14.73 -22.98 -12.60
N LYS A 569 15.69 -22.19 -12.14
CA LYS A 569 15.46 -21.21 -11.07
C LYS A 569 14.45 -20.12 -11.47
N ASN A 570 14.49 -19.66 -12.70
CA ASN A 570 13.52 -18.70 -13.19
C ASN A 570 12.10 -19.30 -13.30
N ILE A 571 11.96 -20.59 -13.63
CA ILE A 571 10.67 -21.30 -13.58
C ILE A 571 10.18 -21.39 -12.12
N GLU A 572 11.03 -21.74 -11.17
CA GLU A 572 10.68 -21.78 -9.74
C GLU A 572 10.21 -20.40 -9.24
N LYS A 573 10.91 -19.32 -9.63
CA LYS A 573 10.52 -17.95 -9.32
C LYS A 573 9.15 -17.60 -9.90
N ALA A 574 8.93 -17.93 -11.16
CA ALA A 574 7.65 -17.69 -11.82
C ALA A 574 6.49 -18.44 -11.13
N LYS A 575 6.73 -19.69 -10.72
CA LYS A 575 5.76 -20.46 -9.93
C LYS A 575 5.45 -19.81 -8.58
N ALA A 576 6.46 -19.32 -7.87
CA ALA A 576 6.26 -18.65 -6.58
C ALA A 576 5.43 -17.37 -6.73
N VAL A 577 5.76 -16.51 -7.71
CA VAL A 577 4.99 -15.31 -8.02
C VAL A 577 3.55 -15.66 -8.40
N THR A 578 3.35 -16.65 -9.27
CA THR A 578 2.02 -17.12 -9.69
C THR A 578 1.22 -17.65 -8.52
N ARG A 579 1.83 -18.40 -7.61
CA ARG A 579 1.18 -18.91 -6.38
C ARG A 579 0.74 -17.76 -5.49
N GLY A 580 1.58 -16.74 -5.30
CA GLY A 580 1.21 -15.55 -4.54
C GLY A 580 0.02 -14.81 -5.14
N ILE A 581 -0.04 -14.67 -6.46
CA ILE A 581 -1.20 -14.08 -7.18
C ILE A 581 -2.46 -14.96 -7.01
N ALA A 582 -2.33 -16.28 -7.14
CA ALA A 582 -3.42 -17.23 -6.96
C ALA A 582 -3.99 -17.18 -5.53
N ASP A 583 -3.13 -17.14 -4.52
CA ASP A 583 -3.52 -17.03 -3.11
C ASP A 583 -4.19 -15.69 -2.81
N TYR A 584 -3.72 -14.60 -3.41
CA TYR A 584 -4.41 -13.32 -3.34
C TYR A 584 -5.84 -13.42 -3.85
N PHE A 585 -6.06 -13.95 -5.07
CA PHE A 585 -7.41 -14.10 -5.62
C PHE A 585 -8.31 -14.99 -4.75
N ARG A 586 -7.77 -16.05 -4.18
CA ARG A 586 -8.52 -16.90 -3.21
C ARG A 586 -8.90 -16.11 -1.96
N SER A 587 -8.05 -15.21 -1.50
CA SER A 587 -8.24 -14.44 -0.26
C SER A 587 -9.31 -13.35 -0.34
N ILE A 588 -9.72 -12.94 -1.53
CA ILE A 588 -10.68 -11.85 -1.76
C ILE A 588 -12.10 -12.31 -2.04
N GLN A 589 -12.37 -13.60 -1.94
CA GLN A 589 -13.68 -14.22 -2.10
C GLN A 589 -14.62 -14.00 -0.92
#